data_b33749d7bea35ca4c9f2ea9b3a6ff880
#
_entry.id   b33749d7bea35ca4c9f2ea9b3a6ff880
#
_cell.length_a   1.000
_cell.length_b   1.000
_cell.length_c   1.000
_cell.angle_alpha   90.00
_cell.angle_beta   90.00
_cell.angle_gamma   90.00
#
_symmetry.space_group_name_H-M   'P 1'
#
loop_
_entity.id
_entity.type
_entity.pdbx_description
1 polymer ?
#
loop_
_entity_poly.entity_id
_entity_poly.type
_entity_poly.pdbx_seq_one_letter_code
_entity_poly.pdbx_strand_id
1 'polypeptide(L)'
;MLSSDPIAGVTIDVARRRLVLPDGTRAPFTWLRDRCPCGECRHASGQRLYDPATMPPDLNILDAVLDASDHLTVTWSENNHRSTYRLESLRAAPAPARTAPTLWDAATVVAPVAQYDDITRHPAAMAEWLAGIDRLGFGMLRRVPVADGEVARVAELFGHVRVTNYGRFFDVRSIAEPSNLANTSLGLAAHTDNPYRDPVPSLQLLHCLQSSISGGENLLVDGFQVAAEVRAALPAGFALLSSRPVSFAYLDDTTELRASAPLVELLPDGSVRAVRCHTRSMQP
;
A
#
# COMPACT_ATOMS: atom_id res chain seq x y z
N MET A 1 -51.97 -1.65 -7.76
CA MET A 1 -51.33 -0.98 -8.93
C MET A 1 -50.76 0.33 -8.38
N LEU A 2 -49.50 0.33 -8.01
CA LEU A 2 -48.77 1.55 -7.63
C LEU A 2 -48.14 2.11 -8.89
N SER A 3 -48.57 3.30 -9.29
CA SER A 3 -48.08 4.05 -10.45
C SER A 3 -46.58 4.31 -10.29
N SER A 4 -45.77 3.75 -11.17
CA SER A 4 -44.37 4.07 -11.31
C SER A 4 -44.24 5.22 -12.33
N ASP A 5 -44.54 6.44 -11.91
CA ASP A 5 -44.10 7.59 -12.70
C ASP A 5 -42.56 7.66 -12.57
N PRO A 6 -41.82 7.74 -13.68
CA PRO A 6 -40.37 7.88 -13.60
C PRO A 6 -40.03 9.28 -13.07
N ILE A 7 -39.66 9.36 -11.80
CA ILE A 7 -39.05 10.55 -11.23
C ILE A 7 -37.75 10.78 -11.99
N ALA A 8 -37.57 11.98 -12.52
CA ALA A 8 -36.50 12.34 -13.43
C ALA A 8 -35.13 11.76 -13.04
N GLY A 9 -34.71 10.71 -13.74
CA GLY A 9 -33.34 10.22 -13.73
C GLY A 9 -32.98 9.04 -12.83
N VAL A 10 -33.86 8.58 -11.92
CA VAL A 10 -33.56 7.45 -11.01
C VAL A 10 -34.59 6.33 -11.20
N THR A 11 -34.12 5.06 -11.29
CA THR A 11 -35.00 3.90 -11.48
C THR A 11 -34.78 2.87 -10.35
N ILE A 12 -35.86 2.45 -9.69
CA ILE A 12 -35.83 1.38 -8.67
C ILE A 12 -36.07 0.04 -9.38
N ASP A 13 -35.05 -0.79 -9.51
CA ASP A 13 -35.12 -2.16 -10.01
C ASP A 13 -35.31 -3.13 -8.83
N VAL A 14 -36.55 -3.30 -8.40
CA VAL A 14 -36.91 -4.14 -7.26
C VAL A 14 -36.53 -5.60 -7.50
N ALA A 15 -36.71 -6.10 -8.74
CA ALA A 15 -36.42 -7.49 -9.08
C ALA A 15 -34.93 -7.84 -8.91
N ARG A 16 -34.05 -6.88 -9.14
CA ARG A 16 -32.60 -7.03 -8.98
C ARG A 16 -32.06 -6.35 -7.73
N ARG A 17 -32.96 -5.81 -6.89
CA ARG A 17 -32.65 -5.14 -5.62
C ARG A 17 -31.55 -4.08 -5.76
N ARG A 18 -31.71 -3.18 -6.71
CA ARG A 18 -30.75 -2.10 -7.01
C ARG A 18 -31.47 -0.83 -7.44
N LEU A 19 -30.82 0.28 -7.18
CA LEU A 19 -31.15 1.59 -7.71
C LEU A 19 -30.28 1.86 -8.95
N VAL A 20 -30.85 2.38 -10.01
CA VAL A 20 -30.12 2.82 -11.19
C VAL A 20 -30.12 4.33 -11.22
N LEU A 21 -28.95 4.94 -11.22
CA LEU A 21 -28.74 6.37 -11.22
C LEU A 21 -28.80 6.92 -12.68
N PRO A 22 -28.91 8.24 -12.88
CA PRO A 22 -29.01 8.83 -14.21
C PRO A 22 -27.84 8.53 -15.15
N ASP A 23 -26.64 8.34 -14.58
CA ASP A 23 -25.42 7.98 -15.33
C ASP A 23 -25.28 6.47 -15.62
N GLY A 24 -26.31 5.68 -15.28
CA GLY A 24 -26.30 4.22 -15.43
C GLY A 24 -25.62 3.47 -14.29
N THR A 25 -25.09 4.13 -13.29
CA THR A 25 -24.51 3.48 -12.07
C THR A 25 -25.59 2.65 -11.39
N ARG A 26 -25.25 1.42 -11.05
CA ARG A 26 -26.14 0.44 -10.41
C ARG A 26 -25.73 0.26 -8.95
N ALA A 27 -26.56 0.75 -8.03
CA ALA A 27 -26.33 0.70 -6.58
C ALA A 27 -27.20 -0.39 -5.94
N PRO A 28 -26.65 -1.53 -5.49
CA PRO A 28 -27.41 -2.54 -4.73
C PRO A 28 -28.01 -1.91 -3.47
N PHE A 29 -29.22 -2.33 -3.09
CA PHE A 29 -29.92 -1.77 -1.92
C PHE A 29 -29.10 -1.88 -0.64
N THR A 30 -28.53 -3.04 -0.38
CA THR A 30 -27.69 -3.27 0.80
C THR A 30 -26.45 -2.37 0.82
N TRP A 31 -25.79 -2.20 -0.33
CA TRP A 31 -24.64 -1.32 -0.46
C TRP A 31 -25.02 0.14 -0.22
N LEU A 32 -26.16 0.56 -0.78
CA LEU A 32 -26.65 1.93 -0.62
C LEU A 32 -27.06 2.19 0.84
N ARG A 33 -27.80 1.26 1.47
CA ARG A 33 -28.24 1.38 2.86
C ARG A 33 -27.04 1.44 3.82
N ASP A 34 -26.04 0.62 3.64
CA ASP A 34 -24.79 0.62 4.45
C ASP A 34 -24.06 1.97 4.38
N ARG A 35 -24.20 2.70 3.28
CA ARG A 35 -23.57 4.01 3.08
C ARG A 35 -24.39 5.19 3.59
N CYS A 36 -25.47 4.96 4.32
CA CYS A 36 -26.26 6.05 4.88
C CYS A 36 -25.39 7.02 5.69
N PRO A 37 -25.38 8.32 5.36
CA PRO A 37 -24.53 9.30 6.03
C PRO A 37 -25.20 9.98 7.24
N CYS A 38 -26.45 9.63 7.59
CA CYS A 38 -27.16 10.28 8.68
C CYS A 38 -26.48 10.03 10.03
N GLY A 39 -26.75 10.89 11.02
CA GLY A 39 -26.15 10.80 12.35
C GLY A 39 -26.53 9.56 13.16
N GLU A 40 -27.61 8.86 12.79
CA GLU A 40 -27.97 7.57 13.39
C GLU A 40 -27.15 6.41 12.84
N CYS A 41 -26.65 6.52 11.60
CA CYS A 41 -25.91 5.47 10.91
C CYS A 41 -24.40 5.72 10.89
N ARG A 42 -23.96 6.98 11.00
CA ARG A 42 -22.55 7.39 10.94
C ARG A 42 -22.20 8.37 12.03
N HIS A 43 -21.15 8.07 12.76
CA HIS A 43 -20.52 9.03 13.68
C HIS A 43 -19.75 10.10 12.88
N ALA A 44 -19.51 11.26 13.49
CA ALA A 44 -18.75 12.36 12.86
C ALA A 44 -17.31 11.96 12.44
N SER A 45 -16.73 10.93 13.07
CA SER A 45 -15.44 10.33 12.66
C SER A 45 -15.53 9.44 11.40
N GLY A 46 -16.71 9.27 10.81
CA GLY A 46 -16.96 8.38 9.67
C GLY A 46 -17.19 6.90 10.06
N GLN A 47 -17.09 6.54 11.33
CA GLN A 47 -17.34 5.18 11.80
C GLN A 47 -18.84 4.84 11.72
N ARG A 48 -19.14 3.55 11.45
CA ARG A 48 -20.51 3.05 11.45
C ARG A 48 -21.06 3.00 12.88
N LEU A 49 -22.28 3.51 13.05
CA LEU A 49 -23.13 3.28 14.21
C LEU A 49 -24.17 2.19 13.92
N TYR A 50 -24.44 1.95 12.66
CA TYR A 50 -25.34 0.93 12.14
C TYR A 50 -24.56 -0.36 11.86
N ASP A 51 -25.08 -1.50 12.36
CA ASP A 51 -24.50 -2.81 12.05
C ASP A 51 -25.11 -3.39 10.76
N PRO A 52 -24.37 -3.55 9.67
CA PRO A 52 -24.89 -4.13 8.43
C PRO A 52 -25.45 -5.56 8.59
N ALA A 53 -25.00 -6.30 9.60
CA ALA A 53 -25.49 -7.66 9.87
C ALA A 53 -26.93 -7.69 10.37
N THR A 54 -27.44 -6.56 10.89
CA THR A 54 -28.83 -6.42 11.33
C THR A 54 -29.77 -5.96 10.22
N MET A 55 -29.25 -5.74 9.02
CA MET A 55 -30.04 -5.29 7.87
C MET A 55 -31.11 -6.35 7.51
N PRO A 56 -32.38 -5.96 7.37
CA PRO A 56 -33.43 -6.91 7.02
C PRO A 56 -33.13 -7.60 5.68
N PRO A 57 -33.29 -8.93 5.59
CA PRO A 57 -33.04 -9.68 4.36
C PRO A 57 -34.00 -9.27 3.22
N ASP A 58 -35.14 -8.74 3.55
CA ASP A 58 -36.18 -8.22 2.65
C ASP A 58 -36.14 -6.69 2.48
N LEU A 59 -35.02 -6.04 2.92
CA LEU A 59 -34.82 -4.60 2.76
C LEU A 59 -35.21 -4.14 1.36
N ASN A 60 -36.03 -3.12 1.26
CA ASN A 60 -36.51 -2.56 -0.01
C ASN A 60 -36.49 -1.03 0.03
N ILE A 61 -36.53 -0.40 -1.14
CA ILE A 61 -36.72 1.04 -1.30
C ILE A 61 -38.21 1.28 -1.47
N LEU A 62 -38.79 2.11 -0.60
CA LEU A 62 -40.17 2.56 -0.69
C LEU A 62 -40.32 3.75 -1.62
N ASP A 63 -39.33 4.64 -1.60
CA ASP A 63 -39.29 5.85 -2.40
C ASP A 63 -37.85 6.31 -2.60
N ALA A 64 -37.57 6.96 -3.77
CA ALA A 64 -36.27 7.53 -4.09
C ALA A 64 -36.46 8.81 -4.91
N VAL A 65 -36.00 9.93 -4.36
CA VAL A 65 -36.15 11.26 -4.97
C VAL A 65 -34.75 11.88 -5.19
N LEU A 66 -34.48 12.28 -6.44
CA LEU A 66 -33.31 13.07 -6.78
C LEU A 66 -33.73 14.52 -6.94
N ASP A 67 -33.15 15.42 -6.18
CA ASP A 67 -33.44 16.86 -6.30
C ASP A 67 -32.51 17.57 -7.31
N ALA A 68 -32.84 18.84 -7.60
CA ALA A 68 -32.08 19.68 -8.53
C ALA A 68 -30.65 20.02 -8.06
N SER A 69 -30.31 19.71 -6.80
CA SER A 69 -28.99 19.94 -6.19
C SER A 69 -28.16 18.65 -6.09
N ASP A 70 -28.53 17.63 -6.87
CA ASP A 70 -27.88 16.31 -6.90
C ASP A 70 -27.88 15.57 -5.54
N HIS A 71 -28.93 15.79 -4.71
CA HIS A 71 -29.17 15.01 -3.52
C HIS A 71 -30.20 13.93 -3.79
N LEU A 72 -29.79 12.69 -3.59
CA LEU A 72 -30.66 11.51 -3.66
C LEU A 72 -31.17 11.18 -2.26
N THR A 73 -32.47 11.34 -2.04
CA THR A 73 -33.13 10.90 -0.80
C THR A 73 -33.83 9.57 -1.05
N VAL A 74 -33.51 8.56 -0.26
CA VAL A 74 -34.06 7.21 -0.32
C VAL A 74 -34.81 6.92 0.97
N THR A 75 -36.04 6.48 0.87
CA THR A 75 -36.87 5.97 1.98
C THR A 75 -36.86 4.45 1.95
N TRP A 76 -36.45 3.83 3.05
CA TRP A 76 -36.29 2.39 3.18
C TRP A 76 -37.51 1.73 3.81
N SER A 77 -37.76 0.45 3.50
CA SER A 77 -38.76 -0.37 4.20
C SER A 77 -38.44 -0.60 5.68
N GLU A 78 -37.17 -0.47 6.05
CA GLU A 78 -36.70 -0.55 7.43
C GLU A 78 -37.14 0.71 8.21
N ASN A 79 -38.19 0.61 8.99
CA ASN A 79 -38.71 1.67 9.86
C ASN A 79 -38.91 3.03 9.15
N ASN A 80 -39.18 3.06 7.86
CA ASN A 80 -39.23 4.28 7.05
C ASN A 80 -37.94 5.13 7.17
N HIS A 81 -36.81 4.49 7.41
CA HIS A 81 -35.52 5.17 7.52
C HIS A 81 -35.22 5.96 6.24
N ARG A 82 -34.73 7.19 6.40
CA ARG A 82 -34.39 8.08 5.28
C ARG A 82 -32.88 8.28 5.19
N SER A 83 -32.34 8.07 4.00
CA SER A 83 -30.93 8.32 3.68
C SER A 83 -30.83 9.37 2.60
N THR A 84 -30.07 10.43 2.82
CA THR A 84 -29.80 11.45 1.81
C THR A 84 -28.34 11.42 1.42
N TYR A 85 -28.07 11.20 0.13
CA TYR A 85 -26.72 11.08 -0.42
C TYR A 85 -26.46 12.23 -1.39
N ARG A 86 -25.24 12.71 -1.44
CA ARG A 86 -24.77 13.44 -2.63
C ARG A 86 -24.53 12.44 -3.75
N LEU A 87 -25.04 12.67 -4.94
CA LEU A 87 -24.90 11.76 -6.07
C LEU A 87 -23.43 11.43 -6.40
N GLU A 88 -22.57 12.43 -6.29
CA GLU A 88 -21.11 12.29 -6.41
C GLU A 88 -20.53 11.23 -5.44
N SER A 89 -21.03 11.15 -4.19
CA SER A 89 -20.55 10.19 -3.20
C SER A 89 -20.95 8.73 -3.48
N LEU A 90 -21.91 8.52 -4.36
CA LEU A 90 -22.36 7.20 -4.79
C LEU A 90 -21.61 6.69 -6.03
N ARG A 91 -20.91 7.56 -6.71
CA ARG A 91 -19.97 7.15 -7.73
C ARG A 91 -18.80 6.46 -7.06
N ALA A 92 -18.38 5.32 -7.61
CA ALA A 92 -17.14 4.71 -7.16
C ALA A 92 -16.02 5.73 -7.32
N ALA A 93 -15.43 6.19 -6.22
CA ALA A 93 -14.18 6.90 -6.32
C ALA A 93 -13.24 6.00 -7.13
N PRO A 94 -12.64 6.46 -8.23
CA PRO A 94 -11.64 5.67 -8.91
C PRO A 94 -10.64 5.25 -7.83
N ALA A 95 -10.35 3.95 -7.74
CA ALA A 95 -9.25 3.49 -6.90
C ALA A 95 -8.06 4.38 -7.24
N PRO A 96 -7.35 4.95 -6.24
CA PRO A 96 -6.21 5.78 -6.54
C PRO A 96 -5.34 5.02 -7.53
N ALA A 97 -5.16 5.59 -8.71
CA ALA A 97 -4.37 4.97 -9.75
C ALA A 97 -2.99 4.74 -9.15
N ARG A 98 -2.59 3.47 -8.96
CA ARG A 98 -1.23 3.18 -8.55
C ARG A 98 -0.33 3.74 -9.65
N THR A 99 0.53 4.65 -9.28
CA THR A 99 1.59 5.11 -10.18
C THR A 99 2.41 3.88 -10.56
N ALA A 100 2.50 3.57 -11.84
CA ALA A 100 3.37 2.49 -12.28
C ALA A 100 4.81 2.87 -11.92
N PRO A 101 5.61 1.96 -11.32
CA PRO A 101 7.00 2.25 -11.03
C PRO A 101 7.75 2.53 -12.32
N THR A 102 8.65 3.50 -12.29
CA THR A 102 9.56 3.76 -13.39
C THR A 102 10.76 2.83 -13.25
N LEU A 103 10.94 1.94 -14.20
CA LEU A 103 12.10 1.05 -14.24
C LEU A 103 13.34 1.86 -14.58
N TRP A 104 14.47 1.50 -13.96
CA TRP A 104 15.71 2.24 -14.12
C TRP A 104 16.96 1.35 -14.10
N ASP A 105 18.04 1.87 -14.66
CA ASP A 105 19.39 1.34 -14.57
C ASP A 105 20.38 2.45 -14.23
N ALA A 106 21.66 2.12 -14.15
CA ALA A 106 22.72 3.07 -13.80
C ALA A 106 22.88 4.22 -14.82
N ALA A 107 22.43 4.03 -16.06
CA ALA A 107 22.54 5.05 -17.11
C ALA A 107 21.36 6.03 -17.12
N THR A 108 20.21 5.58 -16.63
CA THR A 108 18.94 6.33 -16.73
C THR A 108 18.46 6.93 -15.42
N VAL A 109 18.94 6.42 -14.27
CA VAL A 109 18.43 6.82 -12.97
C VAL A 109 18.89 8.24 -12.58
N VAL A 110 17.91 9.05 -12.16
CA VAL A 110 18.15 10.29 -11.43
C VAL A 110 17.57 10.12 -10.02
N ALA A 111 18.46 10.03 -9.03
CA ALA A 111 18.06 9.79 -7.66
C ALA A 111 17.15 10.92 -7.12
N PRO A 112 16.01 10.61 -6.48
CA PRO A 112 15.21 11.64 -5.78
C PRO A 112 15.96 12.07 -4.52
N VAL A 113 16.55 13.28 -4.58
CA VAL A 113 17.33 13.86 -3.50
C VAL A 113 16.58 15.04 -2.90
N ALA A 114 16.41 15.04 -1.59
CA ALA A 114 15.86 16.19 -0.86
C ALA A 114 16.81 16.64 0.27
N GLN A 115 16.57 17.83 0.78
CA GLN A 115 17.25 18.33 1.99
C GLN A 115 16.35 18.08 3.19
N TYR A 116 16.94 17.68 4.31
CA TYR A 116 16.20 17.39 5.55
C TYR A 116 15.38 18.59 6.02
N ASP A 117 15.99 19.78 6.01
CA ASP A 117 15.32 21.01 6.42
C ASP A 117 14.11 21.36 5.53
N ASP A 118 14.20 21.06 4.23
CA ASP A 118 13.12 21.37 3.30
C ASP A 118 11.92 20.48 3.54
N ILE A 119 12.12 19.16 3.68
CA ILE A 119 11.02 18.22 3.91
C ILE A 119 10.37 18.38 5.28
N THR A 120 11.11 18.86 6.28
CA THR A 120 10.55 19.08 7.62
C THR A 120 9.74 20.36 7.73
N ARG A 121 10.03 21.35 6.90
CA ARG A 121 9.37 22.67 6.94
C ARG A 121 8.29 22.85 5.87
N HIS A 122 8.40 22.13 4.75
CA HIS A 122 7.54 22.31 3.58
C HIS A 122 6.86 21.01 3.18
N PRO A 123 5.55 20.84 3.47
CA PRO A 123 4.80 19.66 3.09
C PRO A 123 4.87 19.31 1.59
N ALA A 124 4.97 20.31 0.71
CA ALA A 124 5.11 20.11 -0.72
C ALA A 124 6.45 19.42 -1.08
N ALA A 125 7.56 19.84 -0.44
CA ALA A 125 8.87 19.20 -0.65
C ALA A 125 8.88 17.73 -0.15
N MET A 126 8.22 17.46 0.98
CA MET A 126 8.02 16.09 1.47
C MET A 126 7.21 15.27 0.47
N ALA A 127 6.09 15.79 -0.04
CA ALA A 127 5.24 15.10 -0.99
C ALA A 127 5.99 14.79 -2.29
N GLU A 128 6.76 15.72 -2.81
CA GLU A 128 7.57 15.52 -4.02
C GLU A 128 8.64 14.44 -3.82
N TRP A 129 9.36 14.47 -2.70
CA TRP A 129 10.37 13.47 -2.39
C TRP A 129 9.75 12.08 -2.23
N LEU A 130 8.64 11.94 -1.51
CA LEU A 130 7.91 10.67 -1.35
C LEU A 130 7.36 10.16 -2.69
N ALA A 131 6.87 11.04 -3.57
CA ALA A 131 6.46 10.66 -4.92
C ALA A 131 7.65 10.14 -5.76
N GLY A 132 8.85 10.68 -5.57
CA GLY A 132 10.08 10.16 -6.15
C GLY A 132 10.40 8.75 -5.66
N ILE A 133 10.25 8.48 -4.36
CA ILE A 133 10.43 7.15 -3.77
C ILE A 133 9.38 6.17 -4.28
N ASP A 134 8.10 6.57 -4.34
CA ASP A 134 7.02 5.72 -4.86
C ASP A 134 7.29 5.31 -6.34
N ARG A 135 7.83 6.22 -7.12
CA ARG A 135 8.14 5.99 -8.54
C ARG A 135 9.36 5.13 -8.77
N LEU A 136 10.46 5.33 -8.02
CA LEU A 136 11.78 4.70 -8.28
C LEU A 136 12.19 3.64 -7.25
N GLY A 137 11.43 3.51 -6.14
CA GLY A 137 11.70 2.56 -5.08
C GLY A 137 12.77 2.98 -4.08
N PHE A 138 13.42 4.14 -4.25
CA PHE A 138 14.41 4.67 -3.32
C PHE A 138 14.46 6.19 -3.36
N GLY A 139 15.10 6.79 -2.34
CA GLY A 139 15.38 8.22 -2.29
C GLY A 139 16.54 8.52 -1.36
N MET A 140 17.13 9.69 -1.52
CA MET A 140 18.23 10.19 -0.70
C MET A 140 17.81 11.44 0.05
N LEU A 141 18.19 11.51 1.32
CA LEU A 141 18.00 12.69 2.14
C LEU A 141 19.35 13.23 2.58
N ARG A 142 19.62 14.49 2.29
CA ARG A 142 20.88 15.16 2.63
C ARG A 142 20.71 16.04 3.87
N ARG A 143 21.82 16.27 4.57
CA ARG A 143 21.91 17.14 5.75
C ARG A 143 21.03 16.71 6.91
N VAL A 144 20.76 15.43 7.03
CA VAL A 144 20.21 14.87 8.27
C VAL A 144 21.26 15.07 9.35
N PRO A 145 20.91 15.56 10.56
CA PRO A 145 21.88 15.71 11.65
C PRO A 145 22.61 14.40 11.93
N VAL A 146 23.93 14.46 12.09
CA VAL A 146 24.77 13.31 12.38
C VAL A 146 24.72 13.04 13.89
N ALA A 147 23.62 12.41 14.33
CA ALA A 147 23.37 12.07 15.72
C ALA A 147 22.60 10.75 15.83
N ASP A 148 22.82 10.05 16.94
CA ASP A 148 22.12 8.80 17.24
C ASP A 148 20.60 9.03 17.29
N GLY A 149 19.84 8.13 16.68
CA GLY A 149 18.38 8.17 16.69
C GLY A 149 17.74 9.08 15.61
N GLU A 150 18.51 9.88 14.87
CA GLU A 150 17.94 10.73 13.80
C GLU A 150 17.26 9.92 12.70
N VAL A 151 17.74 8.71 12.42
CA VAL A 151 17.08 7.80 11.47
C VAL A 151 15.63 7.50 11.86
N ALA A 152 15.36 7.32 13.16
CA ALA A 152 14.01 7.11 13.66
C ALA A 152 13.15 8.36 13.54
N ARG A 153 13.70 9.55 13.81
CA ARG A 153 12.98 10.83 13.63
C ARG A 153 12.61 11.06 12.18
N VAL A 154 13.50 10.74 11.23
CA VAL A 154 13.17 10.80 9.80
C VAL A 154 12.03 9.85 9.47
N ALA A 155 12.07 8.59 9.94
CA ALA A 155 11.00 7.63 9.69
C ALA A 155 9.65 8.11 10.25
N GLU A 156 9.64 8.73 11.43
CA GLU A 156 8.46 9.25 12.11
C GLU A 156 7.80 10.43 11.40
N LEU A 157 8.49 11.09 10.47
CA LEU A 157 7.88 12.15 9.64
C LEU A 157 6.76 11.61 8.72
N PHE A 158 6.79 10.32 8.37
CA PHE A 158 5.84 9.72 7.43
C PHE A 158 5.30 8.36 7.85
N GLY A 159 5.68 7.83 9.01
CA GLY A 159 5.15 6.56 9.50
C GLY A 159 5.69 6.14 10.87
N HIS A 160 5.33 4.94 11.28
CA HIS A 160 5.82 4.34 12.51
C HIS A 160 7.00 3.41 12.25
N VAL A 161 8.01 3.49 13.10
CA VAL A 161 9.13 2.55 13.05
C VAL A 161 8.65 1.16 13.46
N ARG A 162 8.81 0.18 12.56
CA ARG A 162 8.53 -1.22 12.85
C ARG A 162 9.64 -1.80 13.71
N VAL A 163 9.33 -2.14 14.96
CA VAL A 163 10.26 -2.86 15.84
C VAL A 163 10.36 -4.31 15.38
N THR A 164 11.58 -4.84 15.31
CA THR A 164 11.88 -6.22 14.89
C THR A 164 12.68 -6.94 15.96
N ASN A 165 13.09 -8.21 15.70
CA ASN A 165 14.05 -8.92 16.56
C ASN A 165 15.42 -8.22 16.64
N TYR A 166 15.74 -7.33 15.68
CA TYR A 166 16.93 -6.48 15.73
C TYR A 166 16.73 -5.20 16.57
N GLY A 167 15.55 -5.02 17.16
CA GLY A 167 15.16 -3.80 17.86
C GLY A 167 14.47 -2.78 16.97
N ARG A 168 14.45 -1.53 17.45
CA ARG A 168 13.88 -0.37 16.75
C ARG A 168 14.80 0.11 15.62
N PHE A 169 16.09 0.08 15.86
CA PHE A 169 17.18 0.33 14.90
C PHE A 169 18.44 -0.40 15.40
N PHE A 170 19.40 -0.60 14.52
CA PHE A 170 20.67 -1.21 14.85
C PHE A 170 21.80 -0.59 14.02
N ASP A 171 23.03 -0.67 14.56
CA ASP A 171 24.20 -0.14 13.89
C ASP A 171 24.76 -1.15 12.88
N VAL A 172 25.04 -0.66 11.68
CA VAL A 172 25.81 -1.39 10.66
C VAL A 172 27.27 -0.98 10.77
N ARG A 173 28.07 -1.83 11.43
CA ARG A 173 29.51 -1.61 11.60
C ARG A 173 30.24 -2.95 11.75
N SER A 174 31.47 -3.01 11.29
CA SER A 174 32.30 -4.22 11.52
C SER A 174 32.65 -4.35 13.00
N ILE A 175 32.42 -5.54 13.56
CA ILE A 175 32.77 -5.89 14.95
C ILE A 175 33.62 -7.17 14.99
N ALA A 176 34.35 -7.39 16.07
CA ALA A 176 35.31 -8.51 16.18
C ALA A 176 34.65 -9.90 16.18
N GLU A 177 33.47 -10.03 16.76
CA GLU A 177 32.70 -11.30 16.82
C GLU A 177 31.28 -11.06 16.32
N PRO A 178 31.06 -11.01 14.99
CA PRO A 178 29.78 -10.68 14.42
C PRO A 178 28.81 -11.86 14.47
N SER A 179 27.63 -11.65 15.04
CA SER A 179 26.49 -12.58 14.95
C SER A 179 25.67 -12.42 13.67
N ASN A 180 25.91 -11.34 12.91
CA ASN A 180 25.25 -11.03 11.67
C ASN A 180 26.26 -10.62 10.59
N LEU A 181 26.03 -11.06 9.35
CA LEU A 181 26.91 -10.73 8.21
C LEU A 181 26.98 -9.22 7.92
N ALA A 182 25.94 -8.46 8.26
CA ALA A 182 25.97 -7.01 8.17
C ALA A 182 27.01 -6.34 9.07
N ASN A 183 27.52 -7.07 10.08
CA ASN A 183 28.55 -6.63 11.00
C ASN A 183 29.97 -7.18 10.64
N THR A 184 30.13 -7.70 9.44
CA THR A 184 31.40 -8.17 8.90
C THR A 184 31.98 -7.19 7.89
N SER A 185 33.24 -7.36 7.52
CA SER A 185 33.89 -6.64 6.40
C SER A 185 33.60 -7.25 5.02
N LEU A 186 32.76 -8.29 4.94
CA LEU A 186 32.44 -8.98 3.71
C LEU A 186 31.41 -8.18 2.89
N GLY A 187 31.65 -8.08 1.59
CA GLY A 187 30.67 -7.53 0.65
C GLY A 187 29.39 -8.39 0.60
N LEU A 188 28.25 -7.75 0.60
CA LEU A 188 26.94 -8.40 0.46
C LEU A 188 26.46 -8.27 -0.99
N ALA A 189 26.09 -9.38 -1.62
CA ALA A 189 25.43 -9.35 -2.91
C ALA A 189 24.07 -8.62 -2.79
N ALA A 190 23.59 -8.07 -3.91
CA ALA A 190 22.28 -7.43 -3.97
C ALA A 190 21.20 -8.38 -3.45
N HIS A 191 20.36 -7.88 -2.55
CA HIS A 191 19.30 -8.64 -1.87
C HIS A 191 18.18 -7.73 -1.41
N THR A 192 17.04 -8.34 -1.10
CA THR A 192 15.97 -7.68 -0.36
C THR A 192 16.05 -8.10 1.10
N ASP A 193 15.78 -7.18 2.02
CA ASP A 193 15.89 -7.47 3.44
C ASP A 193 14.70 -8.22 4.00
N ASN A 194 14.99 -9.07 4.99
CA ASN A 194 14.02 -9.80 5.81
C ASN A 194 12.95 -10.58 5.01
N PRO A 195 13.32 -11.38 3.99
CA PRO A 195 12.37 -12.14 3.18
C PRO A 195 11.65 -13.25 3.96
N TYR A 196 12.15 -13.61 5.13
CA TYR A 196 11.57 -14.56 6.08
C TYR A 196 10.45 -13.96 6.96
N ARG A 197 10.02 -12.72 6.67
CA ARG A 197 8.88 -12.05 7.32
C ARG A 197 7.69 -11.96 6.39
N ASP A 198 6.50 -12.02 6.98
CA ASP A 198 5.24 -11.75 6.30
C ASP A 198 4.35 -10.86 7.19
N PRO A 199 4.05 -9.63 6.75
CA PRO A 199 4.58 -8.97 5.56
C PRO A 199 6.08 -8.61 5.69
N VAL A 200 6.77 -8.52 4.57
CA VAL A 200 8.14 -7.98 4.52
C VAL A 200 8.17 -6.51 4.96
N PRO A 201 9.32 -5.96 5.37
CA PRO A 201 9.45 -4.52 5.60
C PRO A 201 9.10 -3.71 4.36
N SER A 202 8.44 -2.56 4.55
CA SER A 202 8.05 -1.68 3.43
C SER A 202 9.19 -0.78 2.99
N LEU A 203 9.75 0.00 3.93
CA LEU A 203 10.87 0.90 3.70
C LEU A 203 11.97 0.62 4.71
N GLN A 204 13.20 0.72 4.25
CA GLN A 204 14.38 0.69 5.09
C GLN A 204 15.11 2.02 4.99
N LEU A 205 15.50 2.57 6.12
CA LEU A 205 16.30 3.77 6.20
C LEU A 205 17.71 3.41 6.67
N LEU A 206 18.71 3.90 5.93
CA LEU A 206 20.11 3.77 6.32
C LEU A 206 20.69 5.19 6.48
N HIS A 207 21.18 5.49 7.68
CA HIS A 207 21.76 6.78 8.03
C HIS A 207 23.26 6.65 8.20
N CYS A 208 24.03 7.38 7.42
CA CYS A 208 25.46 7.40 7.54
C CYS A 208 25.89 8.34 8.67
N LEU A 209 26.26 7.77 9.83
CA LEU A 209 26.81 8.50 10.99
C LEU A 209 28.30 8.78 10.82
N GLN A 210 29.01 7.82 10.22
CA GLN A 210 30.43 7.93 9.95
C GLN A 210 30.77 7.18 8.66
N SER A 211 31.52 7.81 7.77
CA SER A 211 32.01 7.18 6.56
C SER A 211 33.50 6.78 6.76
N SER A 212 33.84 5.57 6.37
CA SER A 212 35.24 5.17 6.24
C SER A 212 35.88 5.84 5.00
N ILE A 213 37.22 5.94 5.01
CA ILE A 213 37.95 6.58 3.90
C ILE A 213 37.83 5.75 2.60
N SER A 214 37.62 4.45 2.72
CA SER A 214 37.46 3.53 1.58
C SER A 214 36.58 2.35 1.94
N GLY A 215 35.72 1.90 1.02
CA GLY A 215 34.79 0.80 1.19
C GLY A 215 33.49 1.19 1.91
N GLY A 216 32.55 0.26 1.98
CA GLY A 216 31.25 0.46 2.59
C GLY A 216 30.23 1.14 1.67
N GLU A 217 30.52 1.20 0.37
CA GLU A 217 29.56 1.71 -0.62
C GLU A 217 28.33 0.81 -0.69
N ASN A 218 27.16 1.45 -0.77
CA ASN A 218 25.89 0.75 -1.02
C ASN A 218 25.57 0.76 -2.50
N LEU A 219 25.32 -0.42 -3.05
CA LEU A 219 24.84 -0.57 -4.42
C LEU A 219 23.33 -0.80 -4.41
N LEU A 220 22.62 -0.06 -5.25
CA LEU A 220 21.20 -0.23 -5.47
C LEU A 220 20.97 -0.88 -6.83
N VAL A 221 20.03 -1.80 -6.88
CA VAL A 221 19.58 -2.48 -8.10
C VAL A 221 18.07 -2.39 -8.17
N ASP A 222 17.54 -1.99 -9.33
CA ASP A 222 16.10 -2.04 -9.57
C ASP A 222 15.68 -3.49 -9.80
N GLY A 223 15.11 -4.11 -8.76
CA GLY A 223 14.62 -5.49 -8.84
C GLY A 223 13.46 -5.66 -9.82
N PHE A 224 12.70 -4.59 -10.12
CA PHE A 224 11.61 -4.64 -11.10
C PHE A 224 12.16 -4.60 -12.52
N GLN A 225 13.19 -3.80 -12.77
CA GLN A 225 13.92 -3.81 -14.04
C GLN A 225 14.52 -5.20 -14.30
N VAL A 226 15.21 -5.78 -13.31
CA VAL A 226 15.75 -7.15 -13.41
C VAL A 226 14.64 -8.16 -13.71
N ALA A 227 13.50 -8.08 -13.03
CA ALA A 227 12.36 -8.97 -13.30
C ALA A 227 11.82 -8.81 -14.73
N ALA A 228 11.78 -7.58 -15.26
CA ALA A 228 11.37 -7.30 -16.63
C ALA A 228 12.36 -7.90 -17.66
N GLU A 229 13.65 -7.77 -17.42
CA GLU A 229 14.69 -8.35 -18.27
C GLU A 229 14.64 -9.88 -18.26
N VAL A 230 14.49 -10.50 -17.09
CA VAL A 230 14.33 -11.95 -16.97
C VAL A 230 13.06 -12.42 -17.70
N ARG A 231 11.97 -11.69 -17.59
CA ARG A 231 10.72 -12.00 -18.32
C ARG A 231 10.94 -11.99 -19.82
N ALA A 232 11.67 -11.03 -20.33
CA ALA A 232 11.95 -10.90 -21.76
C ALA A 232 12.94 -11.96 -22.27
N ALA A 233 14.05 -12.18 -21.54
CA ALA A 233 15.12 -13.07 -21.97
C ALA A 233 14.84 -14.55 -21.70
N LEU A 234 14.13 -14.89 -20.60
CA LEU A 234 13.91 -16.25 -20.11
C LEU A 234 12.45 -16.43 -19.62
N PRO A 235 11.43 -16.40 -20.49
CA PRO A 235 10.02 -16.44 -20.10
C PRO A 235 9.67 -17.68 -19.25
N ALA A 236 10.21 -18.83 -19.54
CA ALA A 236 9.98 -20.06 -18.76
C ALA A 236 10.59 -19.95 -17.36
N GLY A 237 11.78 -19.36 -17.23
CA GLY A 237 12.42 -19.08 -15.95
C GLY A 237 11.61 -18.07 -15.14
N PHE A 238 11.14 -17.00 -15.77
CA PHE A 238 10.28 -16.01 -15.13
C PHE A 238 8.97 -16.66 -14.59
N ALA A 239 8.37 -17.55 -15.36
CA ALA A 239 7.17 -18.28 -14.93
C ALA A 239 7.44 -19.11 -13.67
N LEU A 240 8.61 -19.74 -13.53
CA LEU A 240 9.00 -20.45 -12.32
C LEU A 240 9.20 -19.49 -11.14
N LEU A 241 9.93 -18.39 -11.35
CA LEU A 241 10.22 -17.38 -10.31
C LEU A 241 8.95 -16.71 -9.78
N SER A 242 7.90 -16.62 -10.61
CA SER A 242 6.64 -15.98 -10.24
C SER A 242 5.54 -16.94 -9.74
N SER A 243 5.71 -18.24 -9.89
CA SER A 243 4.70 -19.23 -9.49
C SER A 243 5.16 -20.21 -8.40
N ARG A 244 6.47 -20.45 -8.26
CA ARG A 244 7.01 -21.40 -7.30
C ARG A 244 7.41 -20.69 -6.02
N PRO A 245 6.77 -20.99 -4.87
CA PRO A 245 7.20 -20.48 -3.58
C PRO A 245 8.59 -20.99 -3.23
N VAL A 246 9.39 -20.10 -2.68
CA VAL A 246 10.70 -20.39 -2.08
C VAL A 246 10.58 -20.12 -0.58
N SER A 247 11.12 -21.00 0.24
CA SER A 247 11.15 -20.84 1.69
C SER A 247 12.37 -20.02 2.11
N PHE A 248 12.15 -19.07 3.02
CA PHE A 248 13.19 -18.27 3.65
C PHE A 248 13.14 -18.48 5.14
N ALA A 249 14.30 -18.58 5.78
CA ALA A 249 14.39 -18.73 7.23
C ALA A 249 15.46 -17.82 7.81
N TYR A 250 15.18 -17.40 9.03
CA TYR A 250 16.12 -16.77 9.96
C TYR A 250 16.03 -17.51 11.28
N LEU A 251 17.16 -17.82 11.87
CA LEU A 251 17.28 -18.50 13.16
C LEU A 251 18.41 -17.88 13.96
N ASP A 252 18.14 -17.51 15.20
CA ASP A 252 19.13 -17.23 16.23
C ASP A 252 18.73 -17.92 17.54
N ASP A 253 19.45 -17.68 18.62
CA ASP A 253 19.23 -18.34 19.91
C ASP A 253 17.83 -18.09 20.52
N THR A 254 17.15 -17.04 20.09
CA THR A 254 15.89 -16.55 20.67
C THR A 254 14.74 -16.45 19.67
N THR A 255 15.04 -16.46 18.38
CA THR A 255 14.08 -16.11 17.34
C THR A 255 14.16 -17.06 16.16
N GLU A 256 13.01 -17.61 15.76
CA GLU A 256 12.84 -18.32 14.51
C GLU A 256 11.80 -17.61 13.67
N LEU A 257 12.15 -17.25 12.43
CA LEU A 257 11.27 -16.62 11.47
C LEU A 257 11.29 -17.41 10.16
N ARG A 258 10.11 -17.70 9.63
CA ARG A 258 9.96 -18.40 8.35
C ARG A 258 8.87 -17.76 7.52
N ALA A 259 9.11 -17.62 6.23
CA ALA A 259 8.08 -17.25 5.26
C ALA A 259 8.35 -17.96 3.94
N SER A 260 7.30 -18.16 3.15
CA SER A 260 7.40 -18.78 1.83
C SER A 260 6.62 -17.94 0.83
N ALA A 261 7.28 -17.55 -0.25
CA ALA A 261 6.68 -16.75 -1.32
C ALA A 261 7.45 -16.94 -2.64
N PRO A 262 6.83 -16.64 -3.80
CA PRO A 262 7.56 -16.52 -5.05
C PRO A 262 8.64 -15.46 -4.98
N LEU A 263 9.72 -15.61 -5.75
CA LEU A 263 10.77 -14.57 -5.86
C LEU A 263 10.24 -13.31 -6.55
N VAL A 264 9.27 -13.45 -7.45
CA VAL A 264 8.58 -12.35 -8.11
C VAL A 264 7.08 -12.49 -7.85
N GLU A 265 6.51 -11.57 -7.11
CA GLU A 265 5.06 -11.52 -6.89
C GLU A 265 4.39 -10.69 -7.99
N LEU A 266 3.28 -11.21 -8.53
CA LEU A 266 2.52 -10.55 -9.58
C LEU A 266 1.17 -10.05 -9.06
N LEU A 267 0.70 -8.95 -9.64
CA LEU A 267 -0.68 -8.49 -9.54
C LEU A 267 -1.58 -9.30 -10.49
N PRO A 268 -2.92 -9.24 -10.33
CA PRO A 268 -3.85 -9.94 -11.22
C PRO A 268 -3.73 -9.57 -12.71
N ASP A 269 -3.24 -8.37 -13.01
CA ASP A 269 -2.97 -7.90 -14.37
C ASP A 269 -1.62 -8.38 -14.93
N GLY A 270 -0.86 -9.17 -14.14
CA GLY A 270 0.45 -9.69 -14.50
C GLY A 270 1.60 -8.71 -14.30
N SER A 271 1.38 -7.50 -13.84
CA SER A 271 2.46 -6.57 -13.47
C SER A 271 3.19 -7.04 -12.20
N VAL A 272 4.45 -6.68 -12.05
CA VAL A 272 5.24 -7.01 -10.86
C VAL A 272 4.74 -6.21 -9.66
N ARG A 273 4.40 -6.93 -8.59
CA ARG A 273 4.00 -6.34 -7.30
C ARG A 273 5.19 -6.15 -6.37
N ALA A 274 6.03 -7.17 -6.29
CA ALA A 274 7.18 -7.20 -5.39
C ALA A 274 8.25 -8.18 -5.91
N VAL A 275 9.47 -7.95 -5.48
CA VAL A 275 10.60 -8.88 -5.66
C VAL A 275 11.13 -9.26 -4.28
N ARG A 276 11.39 -10.55 -4.08
CA ARG A 276 11.92 -11.11 -2.84
C ARG A 276 13.14 -11.97 -3.18
N CYS A 277 14.33 -11.47 -2.91
CA CYS A 277 15.58 -12.13 -3.25
C CYS A 277 16.60 -12.01 -2.13
N HIS A 278 16.95 -13.13 -1.52
CA HIS A 278 17.99 -13.18 -0.47
C HIS A 278 18.55 -14.60 -0.39
N THR A 279 19.53 -14.89 -1.24
CA THR A 279 20.07 -16.26 -1.42
C THR A 279 20.58 -16.91 -0.14
N ARG A 280 21.03 -16.14 0.85
CA ARG A 280 21.56 -16.66 2.11
C ARG A 280 20.51 -17.16 3.09
N SER A 281 19.27 -16.66 2.99
CA SER A 281 18.15 -17.12 3.84
C SER A 281 17.24 -18.09 3.12
N MET A 282 17.46 -18.34 1.82
CA MET A 282 16.73 -19.37 1.07
C MET A 282 17.05 -20.75 1.64
N GLN A 283 16.01 -21.55 1.82
CA GLN A 283 16.11 -22.93 2.25
C GLN A 283 16.03 -23.84 1.04
N PRO A 284 16.74 -24.97 1.08
CA PRO A 284 16.67 -25.97 0.00
C PRO A 284 15.27 -26.59 -0.16
#